data_a413ece5c46bffd2dc5a84837199b3fd
#
_entry.id   a413ece5c46bffd2dc5a84837199b3fd
#
_cell.length_a   1.000
_cell.length_b   1.000
_cell.length_c   1.000
_cell.angle_alpha   90.00
_cell.angle_beta   90.00
_cell.angle_gamma   90.00
#
_symmetry.space_group_name_H-M   'P 1'
#
loop_
_entity.id
_entity.type
_entity.pdbx_description
1 polymer ?
#
loop_
_entity_poly.entity_id
_entity_poly.type
_entity_poly.pdbx_seq_one_letter_code
_entity_poly.pdbx_strand_id
1 'polypeptide(L)'
;LTGGIGVIIFVSQMEDALGLPKLAKSPHFHENISTIFGALGNVSSGAVIVVTLTIGFILITERILPKAFAPLIGIIAAALIAGLFGVEVITLEDKYGAIPRALPSPAMPTLSMDQIIRLLPAAFTMAALCALESLLSASASDAIAGKRHNSSAELVGCGLANMSSAMFGGIPTCGAIARTTLNARSGAQTRLAGIFNALSLLLIMLFMAPIVGQVPTAALAGLLILLAIKMVDVQAYQCLLANHHWTDFAMMAATFAATVFVSLVVGISCGLAIATLAYFMRAYGTKSSTQGLSFSNELSRCTKVSVASLDGALFFHTAR
;
A
#
# COMPACT_ATOMS: atom_id res chain seq x y z
N LEU A 1 -8.73 6.55 -0.17
CA LEU A 1 -7.77 6.09 0.85
C LEU A 1 -6.39 5.79 0.22
N THR A 2 -6.29 4.88 -0.76
CA THR A 2 -5.01 4.50 -1.40
C THR A 2 -4.26 5.69 -2.01
N GLY A 3 -4.98 6.63 -2.65
CA GLY A 3 -4.38 7.87 -3.15
C GLY A 3 -3.79 8.75 -2.04
N GLY A 4 -4.46 8.84 -0.88
CA GLY A 4 -3.94 9.58 0.27
C GLY A 4 -2.67 8.94 0.84
N ILE A 5 -2.65 7.61 0.95
CA ILE A 5 -1.43 6.87 1.35
C ILE A 5 -0.30 7.12 0.34
N GLY A 6 -0.60 7.12 -0.95
CA GLY A 6 0.39 7.43 -2.00
C GLY A 6 1.03 8.80 -1.79
N VAL A 7 0.24 9.85 -1.51
CA VAL A 7 0.77 11.19 -1.23
C VAL A 7 1.64 11.22 0.03
N ILE A 8 1.22 10.55 1.11
CA ILE A 8 2.01 10.45 2.34
C ILE A 8 3.35 9.75 2.07
N ILE A 9 3.34 8.64 1.33
CA ILE A 9 4.57 7.93 0.95
C ILE A 9 5.46 8.84 0.11
N PHE A 10 4.91 9.49 -0.90
CA PHE A 10 5.66 10.40 -1.75
C PHE A 10 6.42 11.46 -0.94
N VAL A 11 5.71 12.17 -0.05
CA VAL A 11 6.32 13.21 0.80
C VAL A 11 7.35 12.60 1.77
N SER A 12 7.06 11.43 2.36
CA SER A 12 7.99 10.78 3.29
C SER A 12 9.29 10.32 2.63
N GLN A 13 9.25 10.02 1.32
CA GLN A 13 10.44 9.60 0.56
C GLN A 13 11.26 10.77 0.01
N MET A 14 10.75 12.00 0.08
CA MET A 14 11.49 13.18 -0.40
C MET A 14 12.79 13.41 0.41
N GLU A 15 12.80 13.09 1.70
CA GLU A 15 14.00 13.15 2.54
C GLU A 15 15.14 12.30 1.95
N ASP A 16 14.87 11.02 1.69
CA ASP A 16 15.85 10.09 1.13
C ASP A 16 16.16 10.35 -0.36
N ALA A 17 15.16 10.79 -1.11
CA ALA A 17 15.32 11.11 -2.52
C ALA A 17 16.23 12.33 -2.76
N LEU A 18 16.16 13.30 -1.88
CA LEU A 18 17.00 14.50 -1.92
C LEU A 18 18.31 14.36 -1.12
N GLY A 19 18.49 13.21 -0.43
CA GLY A 19 19.66 12.99 0.43
C GLY A 19 19.77 13.97 1.56
N LEU A 20 18.64 14.42 2.12
CA LEU A 20 18.60 15.35 3.23
C LEU A 20 19.07 14.70 4.53
N PRO A 21 19.66 15.44 5.48
CA PRO A 21 19.94 14.92 6.81
C PRO A 21 18.65 14.46 7.50
N LYS A 22 18.76 13.56 8.47
CA LYS A 22 17.60 13.09 9.25
C LYS A 22 16.77 14.27 9.77
N LEU A 23 15.57 14.43 9.22
CA LEU A 23 14.62 15.45 9.66
C LEU A 23 13.75 14.92 10.80
N ALA A 24 13.39 15.79 11.74
CA ALA A 24 12.41 15.44 12.77
C ALA A 24 11.06 15.19 12.12
N LYS A 25 10.57 13.94 12.16
CA LYS A 25 9.26 13.58 11.62
C LYS A 25 8.16 14.00 12.59
N SER A 26 7.28 14.88 12.13
CA SER A 26 6.06 15.23 12.86
C SER A 26 4.91 14.29 12.47
N PRO A 27 3.96 14.04 13.38
CA PRO A 27 2.71 13.36 13.04
C PRO A 27 1.84 14.16 12.05
N HIS A 28 2.09 15.47 11.90
CA HIS A 28 1.32 16.34 11.01
C HIS A 28 1.98 16.48 9.63
N PHE A 29 1.20 16.18 8.59
CA PHE A 29 1.67 16.20 7.20
C PHE A 29 2.24 17.55 6.76
N HIS A 30 1.58 18.65 7.12
CA HIS A 30 2.01 20.02 6.74
C HIS A 30 3.34 20.42 7.36
N GLU A 31 3.62 19.96 8.59
CA GLU A 31 4.90 20.22 9.27
C GLU A 31 6.05 19.49 8.58
N ASN A 32 5.82 18.23 8.14
CA ASN A 32 6.82 17.48 7.39
C ASN A 32 7.16 18.17 6.07
N ILE A 33 6.15 18.72 5.38
CA ILE A 33 6.37 19.49 4.15
C ILE A 33 7.22 20.74 4.44
N SER A 34 6.86 21.53 5.46
CA SER A 34 7.60 22.75 5.81
C SER A 34 9.05 22.46 6.19
N THR A 35 9.28 21.36 6.91
CA THR A 35 10.62 20.90 7.30
C THR A 35 11.47 20.50 6.08
N ILE A 36 10.88 19.80 5.11
CA ILE A 36 11.54 19.43 3.86
C ILE A 36 11.90 20.71 3.06
N PHE A 37 10.97 21.65 2.94
CA PHE A 37 11.23 22.91 2.24
C PHE A 37 12.34 23.73 2.91
N GLY A 38 12.38 23.75 4.24
CA GLY A 38 13.46 24.42 5.00
C GLY A 38 14.83 23.77 4.80
N ALA A 39 14.86 22.49 4.48
CA ALA A 39 16.11 21.72 4.30
C ALA A 39 16.62 21.67 2.84
N LEU A 40 15.88 22.25 1.87
CA LEU A 40 16.25 22.22 0.43
C LEU A 40 17.63 22.81 0.11
N GLY A 41 18.19 23.64 0.99
CA GLY A 41 19.57 24.14 0.85
C GLY A 41 20.66 23.07 0.97
N ASN A 42 20.33 21.89 1.54
CA ASN A 42 21.27 20.79 1.80
C ASN A 42 21.06 19.57 0.89
N VAL A 43 20.53 19.78 -0.31
CA VAL A 43 20.26 18.70 -1.27
C VAL A 43 21.57 18.06 -1.76
N SER A 44 21.65 16.73 -1.64
CA SER A 44 22.77 15.97 -2.19
C SER A 44 22.53 15.70 -3.69
N SER A 45 23.43 16.21 -4.53
CA SER A 45 23.40 15.93 -5.98
C SER A 45 23.54 14.42 -6.27
N GLY A 46 24.32 13.70 -5.48
CA GLY A 46 24.47 12.25 -5.59
C GLY A 46 23.15 11.50 -5.39
N ALA A 47 22.38 11.86 -4.37
CA ALA A 47 21.08 11.23 -4.11
C ALA A 47 20.09 11.48 -5.29
N VAL A 48 20.02 12.70 -5.79
CA VAL A 48 19.13 13.06 -6.92
C VAL A 48 19.51 12.28 -8.19
N ILE A 49 20.81 12.12 -8.47
CA ILE A 49 21.29 11.32 -9.61
C ILE A 49 20.84 9.86 -9.44
N VAL A 50 21.04 9.27 -8.28
CA VAL A 50 20.67 7.86 -8.01
C VAL A 50 19.16 7.65 -8.12
N VAL A 51 18.34 8.55 -7.59
CA VAL A 51 16.87 8.51 -7.74
C VAL A 51 16.47 8.54 -9.21
N THR A 52 17.03 9.49 -9.96
CA THR A 52 16.70 9.67 -11.39
C THR A 52 17.10 8.44 -12.19
N LEU A 53 18.29 7.89 -11.94
CA LEU A 53 18.75 6.66 -12.57
C LEU A 53 17.84 5.49 -12.22
N THR A 54 17.47 5.33 -10.95
CA THR A 54 16.58 4.25 -10.51
C THR A 54 15.23 4.31 -11.23
N ILE A 55 14.60 5.48 -11.25
CA ILE A 55 13.32 5.69 -11.95
C ILE A 55 13.47 5.42 -13.44
N GLY A 56 14.53 5.95 -14.07
CA GLY A 56 14.82 5.74 -15.48
C GLY A 56 14.99 4.27 -15.84
N PHE A 57 15.80 3.52 -15.09
CA PHE A 57 15.99 2.09 -15.30
C PHE A 57 14.72 1.28 -15.08
N ILE A 58 13.90 1.60 -14.06
CA ILE A 58 12.62 0.94 -13.85
C ILE A 58 11.71 1.15 -15.06
N LEU A 59 11.56 2.40 -15.54
CA LEU A 59 10.69 2.71 -16.67
C LEU A 59 11.17 2.07 -17.98
N ILE A 60 12.47 2.03 -18.22
CA ILE A 60 13.06 1.35 -19.38
C ILE A 60 12.83 -0.15 -19.30
N THR A 61 13.09 -0.74 -18.14
CA THR A 61 12.94 -2.19 -17.91
C THR A 61 11.48 -2.62 -18.03
N GLU A 62 10.52 -1.80 -17.56
CA GLU A 62 9.08 -2.08 -17.70
C GLU A 62 8.62 -2.16 -19.18
N ARG A 63 9.38 -1.59 -20.11
CA ARG A 63 9.09 -1.66 -21.56
C ARG A 63 9.67 -2.89 -22.23
N ILE A 64 10.76 -3.45 -21.68
CA ILE A 64 11.54 -4.53 -22.32
C ILE A 64 11.27 -5.87 -21.66
N LEU A 65 11.10 -5.89 -20.34
CA LEU A 65 10.95 -7.09 -19.52
C LEU A 65 9.62 -7.12 -18.78
N PRO A 66 9.20 -8.29 -18.26
CA PRO A 66 8.01 -8.37 -17.41
C PRO A 66 8.12 -7.40 -16.24
N LYS A 67 7.05 -6.65 -15.98
CA LYS A 67 6.97 -5.59 -14.96
C LYS A 67 7.38 -6.03 -13.55
N ALA A 68 7.36 -7.34 -13.27
CA ALA A 68 7.77 -7.93 -12.00
C ALA A 68 9.26 -7.73 -11.69
N PHE A 69 10.13 -7.73 -12.71
CA PHE A 69 11.58 -7.63 -12.53
C PHE A 69 12.10 -6.19 -12.55
N ALA A 70 11.31 -5.26 -13.08
CA ALA A 70 11.74 -3.87 -13.26
C ALA A 70 12.21 -3.18 -11.98
N PRO A 71 11.52 -3.30 -10.82
CA PRO A 71 11.97 -2.69 -9.57
C PRO A 71 13.35 -3.21 -9.12
N LEU A 72 13.55 -4.53 -9.20
CA LEU A 72 14.79 -5.16 -8.76
C LEU A 72 15.96 -4.73 -9.65
N ILE A 73 15.79 -4.79 -10.97
CA ILE A 73 16.82 -4.40 -11.94
C ILE A 73 17.15 -2.91 -11.79
N GLY A 74 16.13 -2.07 -11.61
CA GLY A 74 16.33 -0.63 -11.43
C GLY A 74 17.17 -0.29 -10.21
N ILE A 75 16.89 -0.92 -9.05
CA ILE A 75 17.66 -0.72 -7.82
C ILE A 75 19.09 -1.22 -7.99
N ILE A 76 19.27 -2.45 -8.51
CA ILE A 76 20.61 -3.04 -8.67
C ILE A 76 21.44 -2.21 -9.64
N ALA A 77 20.89 -1.80 -10.79
CA ALA A 77 21.59 -0.98 -11.77
C ALA A 77 22.01 0.37 -11.18
N ALA A 78 21.12 1.05 -10.48
CA ALA A 78 21.43 2.32 -9.84
C ALA A 78 22.48 2.16 -8.73
N ALA A 79 22.39 1.10 -7.92
CA ALA A 79 23.37 0.82 -6.85
C ALA A 79 24.78 0.52 -7.44
N LEU A 80 24.83 -0.29 -8.51
CA LEU A 80 26.10 -0.59 -9.20
C LEU A 80 26.73 0.66 -9.81
N ILE A 81 25.93 1.49 -10.47
CA ILE A 81 26.43 2.75 -11.05
C ILE A 81 26.93 3.68 -9.96
N ALA A 82 26.18 3.85 -8.86
CA ALA A 82 26.60 4.67 -7.74
C ALA A 82 27.94 4.19 -7.15
N GLY A 83 28.11 2.87 -6.99
CA GLY A 83 29.36 2.28 -6.51
C GLY A 83 30.51 2.43 -7.48
N LEU A 84 30.29 2.23 -8.80
CA LEU A 84 31.33 2.36 -9.82
C LEU A 84 31.84 3.79 -10.00
N PHE A 85 30.96 4.77 -9.91
CA PHE A 85 31.28 6.18 -10.07
C PHE A 85 31.68 6.87 -8.74
N GLY A 86 31.68 6.13 -7.63
CA GLY A 86 32.04 6.67 -6.32
C GLY A 86 31.08 7.77 -5.85
N VAL A 87 29.81 7.67 -6.19
CA VAL A 87 28.79 8.65 -5.78
C VAL A 87 28.56 8.49 -4.29
N GLU A 88 28.87 9.50 -3.50
CA GLU A 88 28.61 9.50 -2.06
C GLU A 88 27.10 9.57 -1.80
N VAL A 89 26.54 8.46 -1.33
CA VAL A 89 25.12 8.31 -0.99
C VAL A 89 24.99 7.51 0.29
N ILE A 90 24.00 7.85 1.09
CA ILE A 90 23.67 7.13 2.33
C ILE A 90 23.13 5.75 1.97
N THR A 91 23.75 4.70 2.49
CA THR A 91 23.28 3.32 2.33
C THR A 91 22.27 2.93 3.41
N LEU A 92 21.61 1.79 3.24
CA LEU A 92 20.73 1.24 4.28
C LEU A 92 21.47 0.97 5.57
N GLU A 93 22.69 0.45 5.48
CA GLU A 93 23.54 0.15 6.65
C GLU A 93 23.96 1.42 7.37
N ASP A 94 24.29 2.50 6.65
CA ASP A 94 24.63 3.80 7.25
C ASP A 94 23.43 4.42 7.98
N LYS A 95 22.23 4.25 7.45
CA LYS A 95 21.02 4.88 8.00
C LYS A 95 20.41 4.09 9.16
N TYR A 96 20.36 2.77 9.05
CA TYR A 96 19.61 1.89 9.97
C TYR A 96 20.51 0.93 10.76
N GLY A 97 21.80 0.87 10.45
CA GLY A 97 22.73 -0.11 11.00
C GLY A 97 22.70 -1.44 10.23
N ALA A 98 23.58 -2.36 10.64
CA ALA A 98 23.69 -3.66 9.99
C ALA A 98 22.40 -4.46 10.09
N ILE A 99 21.97 -5.05 8.95
CA ILE A 99 20.76 -5.90 8.88
C ILE A 99 20.99 -7.17 9.70
N PRO A 100 20.11 -7.51 10.65
CA PRO A 100 20.25 -8.74 11.44
C PRO A 100 20.25 -9.98 10.53
N ARG A 101 21.19 -10.90 10.78
CA ARG A 101 21.30 -12.17 10.05
C ARG A 101 20.72 -13.35 10.83
N ALA A 102 19.91 -13.09 11.82
CA ALA A 102 19.27 -14.10 12.64
C ALA A 102 17.79 -13.80 12.81
N LEU A 103 17.01 -14.85 12.92
CA LEU A 103 15.62 -14.70 13.32
C LEU A 103 15.54 -14.16 14.76
N PRO A 104 14.67 -13.19 15.03
CA PRO A 104 14.44 -12.74 16.41
C PRO A 104 13.89 -13.91 17.23
N SER A 105 14.31 -14.01 18.49
CA SER A 105 13.77 -15.01 19.42
C SER A 105 12.31 -14.66 19.74
N PRO A 106 11.41 -15.65 19.77
CA PRO A 106 10.03 -15.40 20.15
C PRO A 106 9.96 -14.91 21.60
N ALA A 107 9.25 -13.84 21.82
CA ALA A 107 9.02 -13.29 23.15
C ALA A 107 7.53 -12.93 23.31
N MET A 108 6.97 -13.25 24.49
CA MET A 108 5.64 -12.76 24.81
C MET A 108 5.72 -11.29 25.19
N PRO A 109 4.97 -10.40 24.53
CA PRO A 109 4.94 -9.00 24.92
C PRO A 109 4.35 -8.85 26.31
N THR A 110 5.10 -8.23 27.21
CA THR A 110 4.61 -7.90 28.57
C THR A 110 3.91 -6.56 28.51
N LEU A 111 2.57 -6.58 28.53
CA LEU A 111 1.74 -5.37 28.48
C LEU A 111 1.05 -5.17 29.84
N SER A 112 1.12 -3.94 30.35
CA SER A 112 0.29 -3.55 31.50
C SER A 112 -1.16 -3.32 31.03
N MET A 113 -2.13 -3.44 31.93
CA MET A 113 -3.54 -3.21 31.61
C MET A 113 -3.79 -1.79 31.07
N ASP A 114 -3.07 -0.80 31.58
CA ASP A 114 -3.14 0.60 31.14
C ASP A 114 -2.64 0.75 29.68
N GLN A 115 -1.56 0.06 29.31
CA GLN A 115 -1.07 0.03 27.94
C GLN A 115 -2.06 -0.65 26.97
N ILE A 116 -2.70 -1.75 27.41
CA ILE A 116 -3.72 -2.43 26.60
C ILE A 116 -4.87 -1.48 26.30
N ILE A 117 -5.42 -0.79 27.32
CA ILE A 117 -6.53 0.14 27.14
C ILE A 117 -6.17 1.28 26.20
N ARG A 118 -4.97 1.84 26.32
CA ARG A 118 -4.50 2.91 25.42
C ARG A 118 -4.29 2.47 23.97
N LEU A 119 -3.82 1.24 23.76
CA LEU A 119 -3.55 0.71 22.43
C LEU A 119 -4.78 0.14 21.71
N LEU A 120 -5.85 -0.17 22.49
CA LEU A 120 -7.04 -0.82 21.97
C LEU A 120 -7.70 -0.11 20.77
N PRO A 121 -7.91 1.23 20.77
CA PRO A 121 -8.48 1.94 19.62
C PRO A 121 -7.62 1.82 18.36
N ALA A 122 -6.30 1.95 18.52
CA ALA A 122 -5.36 1.79 17.41
C ALA A 122 -5.37 0.35 16.88
N ALA A 123 -5.40 -0.65 17.76
CA ALA A 123 -5.47 -2.06 17.40
C ALA A 123 -6.74 -2.39 16.60
N PHE A 124 -7.90 -1.90 17.04
CA PHE A 124 -9.15 -2.06 16.28
C PHE A 124 -9.10 -1.42 14.89
N THR A 125 -8.55 -0.22 14.78
CA THR A 125 -8.40 0.47 13.50
C THR A 125 -7.47 -0.29 12.55
N MET A 126 -6.33 -0.76 13.07
CA MET A 126 -5.40 -1.59 12.31
C MET A 126 -6.03 -2.92 11.89
N ALA A 127 -6.78 -3.58 12.77
CA ALA A 127 -7.48 -4.82 12.46
C ALA A 127 -8.53 -4.61 11.35
N ALA A 128 -9.32 -3.54 11.43
CA ALA A 128 -10.29 -3.19 10.38
C ALA A 128 -9.62 -2.91 9.03
N LEU A 129 -8.50 -2.16 9.03
CA LEU A 129 -7.72 -1.91 7.83
C LEU A 129 -7.17 -3.20 7.24
N CYS A 130 -6.52 -4.02 8.06
CA CYS A 130 -5.96 -5.30 7.61
C CYS A 130 -7.05 -6.23 7.04
N ALA A 131 -8.22 -6.28 7.67
CA ALA A 131 -9.36 -7.07 7.20
C ALA A 131 -9.85 -6.57 5.83
N LEU A 132 -10.08 -5.27 5.68
CA LEU A 132 -10.52 -4.67 4.41
C LEU A 132 -9.51 -4.89 3.29
N GLU A 133 -8.24 -4.60 3.51
CA GLU A 133 -7.21 -4.77 2.49
C GLU A 133 -7.01 -6.24 2.10
N SER A 134 -7.02 -7.16 3.07
CA SER A 134 -6.88 -8.60 2.80
C SER A 134 -8.05 -9.12 1.99
N LEU A 135 -9.29 -8.76 2.32
CA LEU A 135 -10.48 -9.17 1.57
C LEU A 135 -10.55 -8.55 0.17
N LEU A 136 -10.17 -7.28 0.02
CA LEU A 136 -10.07 -6.64 -1.29
C LEU A 136 -8.99 -7.31 -2.15
N SER A 137 -7.85 -7.63 -1.56
CA SER A 137 -6.75 -8.34 -2.22
C SER A 137 -7.17 -9.74 -2.67
N ALA A 138 -7.86 -10.48 -1.80
CA ALA A 138 -8.41 -11.81 -2.11
C ALA A 138 -9.45 -11.73 -3.23
N SER A 139 -10.37 -10.77 -3.18
CA SER A 139 -11.39 -10.55 -4.22
C SER A 139 -10.77 -10.19 -5.57
N ALA A 140 -9.73 -9.37 -5.58
CA ALA A 140 -8.98 -9.02 -6.79
C ALA A 140 -8.26 -10.24 -7.39
N SER A 141 -7.73 -11.13 -6.53
CA SER A 141 -7.13 -12.39 -6.97
C SER A 141 -8.17 -13.36 -7.54
N ASP A 142 -9.35 -13.44 -6.93
CA ASP A 142 -10.45 -14.27 -7.39
C ASP A 142 -10.88 -13.93 -8.83
N ALA A 143 -10.97 -12.64 -9.11
CA ALA A 143 -11.32 -12.14 -10.44
C ALA A 143 -10.30 -12.59 -11.52
N ILE A 144 -9.02 -12.76 -11.13
CA ILE A 144 -7.96 -13.22 -12.04
C ILE A 144 -7.94 -14.76 -12.12
N ALA A 145 -8.06 -15.43 -10.98
CA ALA A 145 -7.93 -16.88 -10.88
C ALA A 145 -9.21 -17.66 -11.25
N GLY A 146 -10.35 -16.98 -11.38
CA GLY A 146 -11.65 -17.60 -11.65
C GLY A 146 -12.15 -18.50 -10.50
N LYS A 147 -11.68 -18.25 -9.27
CA LYS A 147 -12.04 -19.01 -8.06
C LYS A 147 -12.58 -18.06 -7.00
N ARG A 148 -13.32 -18.60 -6.03
CA ARG A 148 -13.80 -17.81 -4.87
C ARG A 148 -13.01 -18.20 -3.62
N HIS A 149 -12.55 -17.19 -2.89
CA HIS A 149 -11.92 -17.39 -1.59
C HIS A 149 -12.96 -17.59 -0.48
N ASN A 150 -12.53 -18.14 0.64
CA ASN A 150 -13.32 -18.18 1.86
C ASN A 150 -12.92 -17.00 2.75
N SER A 151 -13.76 -15.97 2.80
CA SER A 151 -13.49 -14.72 3.53
C SER A 151 -13.24 -14.94 5.03
N SER A 152 -13.99 -15.86 5.66
CA SER A 152 -13.80 -16.17 7.08
C SER A 152 -12.45 -16.85 7.35
N ALA A 153 -12.06 -17.79 6.50
CA ALA A 153 -10.75 -18.45 6.61
C ALA A 153 -9.59 -17.47 6.36
N GLU A 154 -9.76 -16.51 5.43
CA GLU A 154 -8.77 -15.47 5.15
C GLU A 154 -8.56 -14.55 6.36
N LEU A 155 -9.64 -14.07 6.97
CA LEU A 155 -9.57 -13.22 8.16
C LEU A 155 -8.96 -13.94 9.37
N VAL A 156 -9.34 -15.19 9.62
CA VAL A 156 -8.75 -16.00 10.69
C VAL A 156 -7.26 -16.22 10.43
N GLY A 157 -6.88 -16.55 9.18
CA GLY A 157 -5.49 -16.71 8.79
C GLY A 157 -4.67 -15.44 8.96
N CYS A 158 -5.21 -14.29 8.57
CA CYS A 158 -4.58 -12.98 8.76
C CYS A 158 -4.39 -12.67 10.25
N GLY A 159 -5.40 -12.94 11.09
CA GLY A 159 -5.32 -12.75 12.54
C GLY A 159 -4.23 -13.61 13.18
N LEU A 160 -4.19 -14.91 12.88
CA LEU A 160 -3.17 -15.82 13.39
C LEU A 160 -1.76 -15.46 12.92
N ALA A 161 -1.61 -15.01 11.65
CA ALA A 161 -0.34 -14.54 11.14
C ALA A 161 0.16 -13.30 11.88
N ASN A 162 -0.72 -12.35 12.17
CA ASN A 162 -0.38 -11.15 12.93
C ASN A 162 -0.05 -11.45 14.41
N MET A 163 -0.76 -12.37 15.02
CA MET A 163 -0.41 -12.85 16.38
C MET A 163 0.98 -13.49 16.40
N SER A 164 1.26 -14.36 15.42
CA SER A 164 2.58 -14.98 15.29
C SER A 164 3.67 -13.94 15.02
N SER A 165 3.41 -12.97 14.14
CA SER A 165 4.34 -11.87 13.85
C SER A 165 4.68 -11.07 15.13
N ALA A 166 3.67 -10.75 15.95
CA ALA A 166 3.88 -10.01 17.20
C ALA A 166 4.78 -10.75 18.18
N MET A 167 4.68 -12.10 18.27
CA MET A 167 5.55 -12.92 19.13
C MET A 167 7.03 -12.84 18.71
N PHE A 168 7.31 -12.59 17.44
CA PHE A 168 8.67 -12.38 16.92
C PHE A 168 9.06 -10.90 16.83
N GLY A 169 8.31 -10.00 17.47
CA GLY A 169 8.58 -8.56 17.41
C GLY A 169 8.30 -7.90 16.06
N GLY A 170 7.51 -8.58 15.20
CA GLY A 170 7.13 -8.08 13.88
C GLY A 170 6.02 -7.04 13.94
N ILE A 171 5.86 -6.30 12.85
CA ILE A 171 4.78 -5.31 12.66
C ILE A 171 3.52 -5.97 12.11
N PRO A 172 2.33 -5.37 12.30
CA PRO A 172 1.10 -5.83 11.66
C PRO A 172 1.22 -5.86 10.13
N THR A 173 0.67 -6.90 9.52
CA THR A 173 0.72 -7.12 8.06
C THR A 173 -0.65 -7.48 7.50
N CYS A 174 -0.88 -7.18 6.23
CA CYS A 174 -2.09 -7.53 5.50
C CYS A 174 -1.79 -7.93 4.05
N GLY A 175 -2.79 -8.45 3.36
CA GLY A 175 -2.72 -8.77 1.94
C GLY A 175 -2.63 -7.50 1.10
N ALA A 176 -1.58 -7.36 0.29
CA ALA A 176 -1.42 -6.21 -0.59
C ALA A 176 -1.98 -6.52 -1.99
N ILE A 177 -2.97 -5.76 -2.46
CA ILE A 177 -3.66 -5.96 -3.74
C ILE A 177 -2.66 -6.07 -4.90
N ALA A 178 -1.71 -5.13 -5.00
CA ALA A 178 -0.74 -5.10 -6.09
C ALA A 178 0.13 -6.37 -6.16
N ARG A 179 0.63 -6.85 -5.02
CA ARG A 179 1.47 -8.06 -4.95
C ARG A 179 0.65 -9.32 -5.20
N THR A 180 -0.54 -9.40 -4.63
CA THR A 180 -1.44 -10.55 -4.79
C THR A 180 -1.90 -10.69 -6.24
N THR A 181 -2.31 -9.61 -6.88
CA THR A 181 -2.71 -9.61 -8.29
C THR A 181 -1.55 -9.93 -9.22
N LEU A 182 -0.35 -9.42 -8.92
CA LEU A 182 0.86 -9.78 -9.68
C LEU A 182 1.16 -11.27 -9.58
N ASN A 183 1.11 -11.83 -8.37
CA ASN A 183 1.32 -13.26 -8.11
C ASN A 183 0.29 -14.12 -8.87
N ALA A 184 -0.99 -13.77 -8.81
CA ALA A 184 -2.05 -14.46 -9.54
C ALA A 184 -1.86 -14.38 -11.07
N ARG A 185 -1.51 -13.19 -11.62
CA ARG A 185 -1.21 -13.01 -13.05
C ARG A 185 0.04 -13.76 -13.50
N SER A 186 0.99 -13.99 -12.60
CA SER A 186 2.19 -14.79 -12.86
C SER A 186 1.94 -16.31 -12.81
N GLY A 187 0.68 -16.72 -12.62
CA GLY A 187 0.29 -18.13 -12.67
C GLY A 187 0.27 -18.83 -11.32
N ALA A 188 0.34 -18.14 -10.20
CA ALA A 188 0.22 -18.74 -8.89
C ALA A 188 -1.20 -19.30 -8.68
N GLN A 189 -1.30 -20.60 -8.38
CA GLN A 189 -2.59 -21.30 -8.20
C GLN A 189 -2.81 -21.80 -6.78
N THR A 190 -1.76 -21.81 -5.95
CA THR A 190 -1.79 -22.42 -4.62
C THR A 190 -1.18 -21.50 -3.57
N ARG A 191 -1.47 -21.77 -2.31
CA ARG A 191 -0.89 -21.06 -1.15
C ARG A 191 0.63 -21.26 -1.02
N LEU A 192 1.20 -22.25 -1.69
CA LEU A 192 2.64 -22.50 -1.70
C LEU A 192 3.43 -21.32 -2.25
N ALA A 193 2.87 -20.54 -3.18
CA ALA A 193 3.52 -19.34 -3.69
C ALA A 193 3.84 -18.34 -2.57
N GLY A 194 2.93 -18.16 -1.61
CA GLY A 194 3.16 -17.30 -0.43
C GLY A 194 4.24 -17.88 0.50
N ILE A 195 4.25 -19.19 0.72
CA ILE A 195 5.26 -19.85 1.54
C ILE A 195 6.65 -19.71 0.90
N PHE A 196 6.77 -19.96 -0.41
CA PHE A 196 8.03 -19.77 -1.13
C PHE A 196 8.51 -18.32 -1.12
N ASN A 197 7.58 -17.35 -1.22
CA ASN A 197 7.92 -15.93 -1.06
C ASN A 197 8.51 -15.64 0.32
N ALA A 198 7.88 -16.13 1.39
CA ALA A 198 8.38 -15.94 2.75
C ALA A 198 9.74 -16.61 2.96
N LEU A 199 9.92 -17.85 2.46
CA LEU A 199 11.19 -18.57 2.52
C LEU A 199 12.29 -17.86 1.73
N SER A 200 11.98 -17.34 0.55
CA SER A 200 12.95 -16.57 -0.25
C SER A 200 13.41 -15.30 0.46
N LEU A 201 12.47 -14.56 1.10
CA LEU A 201 12.79 -13.39 1.89
C LEU A 201 13.68 -13.74 3.10
N LEU A 202 13.39 -14.86 3.77
CA LEU A 202 14.21 -15.35 4.87
C LEU A 202 15.64 -15.69 4.40
N LEU A 203 15.77 -16.40 3.27
CA LEU A 203 17.07 -16.73 2.70
C LEU A 203 17.87 -15.48 2.29
N ILE A 204 17.20 -14.50 1.68
CA ILE A 204 17.81 -13.21 1.35
C ILE A 204 18.30 -12.51 2.62
N MET A 205 17.50 -12.48 3.67
CA MET A 205 17.88 -11.86 4.95
C MET A 205 19.11 -12.56 5.56
N LEU A 206 19.16 -13.89 5.55
CA LEU A 206 20.23 -14.66 6.16
C LEU A 206 21.56 -14.57 5.38
N PHE A 207 21.50 -14.62 4.05
CA PHE A 207 22.69 -14.76 3.20
C PHE A 207 23.08 -13.47 2.49
N MET A 208 22.11 -12.64 2.09
CA MET A 208 22.35 -11.44 1.29
C MET A 208 22.25 -10.13 2.09
N ALA A 209 22.04 -10.19 3.40
CA ALA A 209 21.94 -8.99 4.25
C ALA A 209 23.08 -7.96 4.04
N PRO A 210 24.38 -8.36 3.91
CA PRO A 210 25.45 -7.39 3.67
C PRO A 210 25.35 -6.70 2.31
N ILE A 211 24.87 -7.42 1.28
CA ILE A 211 24.68 -6.85 -0.06
C ILE A 211 23.50 -5.87 -0.04
N VAL A 212 22.40 -6.27 0.61
CA VAL A 212 21.22 -5.42 0.76
C VAL A 212 21.53 -4.18 1.60
N GLY A 213 22.38 -4.30 2.62
CA GLY A 213 22.85 -3.18 3.43
C GLY A 213 23.55 -2.07 2.62
N GLN A 214 24.23 -2.42 1.53
CA GLN A 214 24.94 -1.49 0.65
C GLN A 214 24.03 -0.77 -0.35
N VAL A 215 22.72 -1.11 -0.41
CA VAL A 215 21.79 -0.44 -1.32
C VAL A 215 21.59 1.01 -0.89
N PRO A 216 21.76 1.98 -1.82
CA PRO A 216 21.48 3.38 -1.53
C PRO A 216 20.03 3.63 -1.13
N THR A 217 19.79 4.36 -0.03
CA THR A 217 18.43 4.75 0.39
C THR A 217 17.73 5.57 -0.68
N ALA A 218 18.45 6.38 -1.43
CA ALA A 218 17.96 7.12 -2.58
C ALA A 218 17.38 6.21 -3.68
N ALA A 219 17.98 5.04 -3.94
CA ALA A 219 17.44 4.10 -4.92
C ALA A 219 16.08 3.52 -4.49
N LEU A 220 15.94 3.18 -3.21
CA LEU A 220 14.66 2.74 -2.65
C LEU A 220 13.62 3.86 -2.65
N ALA A 221 14.03 5.09 -2.33
CA ALA A 221 13.16 6.26 -2.41
C ALA A 221 12.64 6.47 -3.83
N GLY A 222 13.48 6.33 -4.86
CA GLY A 222 13.08 6.40 -6.27
C GLY A 222 12.01 5.37 -6.63
N LEU A 223 12.17 4.12 -6.18
CA LEU A 223 11.17 3.07 -6.36
C LEU A 223 9.85 3.43 -5.66
N LEU A 224 9.92 3.86 -4.38
CA LEU A 224 8.72 4.17 -3.59
C LEU A 224 7.99 5.41 -4.11
N ILE A 225 8.69 6.41 -4.63
CA ILE A 225 8.11 7.56 -5.31
C ILE A 225 7.33 7.11 -6.55
N LEU A 226 7.93 6.26 -7.39
CA LEU A 226 7.25 5.72 -8.56
C LEU A 226 6.01 4.91 -8.20
N LEU A 227 6.10 4.10 -7.13
CA LEU A 227 4.97 3.35 -6.61
C LEU A 227 3.87 4.28 -6.07
N ALA A 228 4.24 5.31 -5.31
CA ALA A 228 3.33 6.31 -4.76
C ALA A 228 2.53 7.03 -5.87
N ILE A 229 3.20 7.41 -6.96
CA ILE A 229 2.53 8.00 -8.12
C ILE A 229 1.54 7.01 -8.76
N LYS A 230 1.92 5.73 -8.89
CA LYS A 230 1.03 4.68 -9.43
C LYS A 230 -0.16 4.35 -8.51
N MET A 231 -0.08 4.67 -7.22
CA MET A 231 -1.19 4.48 -6.25
C MET A 231 -2.28 5.54 -6.39
N VAL A 232 -1.97 6.70 -6.95
CA VAL A 232 -2.96 7.76 -7.18
C VAL A 232 -3.70 7.46 -8.48
N ASP A 233 -4.91 6.94 -8.37
CA ASP A 233 -5.78 6.63 -9.52
C ASP A 233 -6.47 7.88 -10.06
N VAL A 234 -5.71 8.68 -10.82
CA VAL A 234 -6.22 9.92 -11.45
C VAL A 234 -7.38 9.63 -12.38
N GLN A 235 -7.41 8.45 -13.03
CA GLN A 235 -8.48 8.08 -13.96
C GLN A 235 -9.81 7.89 -13.22
N ALA A 236 -9.79 7.29 -12.01
CA ALA A 236 -10.99 7.16 -11.19
C ALA A 236 -11.56 8.52 -10.80
N TYR A 237 -10.70 9.49 -10.42
CA TYR A 237 -11.14 10.85 -10.13
C TYR A 237 -11.75 11.55 -11.34
N GLN A 238 -11.11 11.44 -12.49
CA GLN A 238 -11.63 12.02 -13.75
C GLN A 238 -12.95 11.38 -14.17
N CYS A 239 -13.10 10.07 -14.00
CA CYS A 239 -14.31 9.34 -14.35
C CYS A 239 -15.49 9.78 -13.46
N LEU A 240 -15.29 9.94 -12.15
CA LEU A 240 -16.35 10.40 -11.24
C LEU A 240 -16.78 11.84 -11.53
N LEU A 241 -15.84 12.71 -11.88
CA LEU A 241 -16.13 14.09 -12.27
C LEU A 241 -16.88 14.16 -13.61
N ALA A 242 -16.45 13.38 -14.61
CA ALA A 242 -17.05 13.37 -15.93
C ALA A 242 -18.52 12.82 -15.92
N ASN A 243 -18.80 11.88 -15.04
CA ASN A 243 -20.13 11.28 -14.92
C ASN A 243 -21.03 11.98 -13.90
N HIS A 244 -20.65 13.15 -13.36
CA HIS A 244 -21.43 13.95 -12.41
C HIS A 244 -21.81 13.19 -11.11
N HIS A 245 -21.04 12.18 -10.71
CA HIS A 245 -21.23 11.48 -9.44
C HIS A 245 -20.65 12.29 -8.26
N TRP A 246 -21.23 13.47 -8.00
CA TRP A 246 -20.74 14.40 -7.00
C TRP A 246 -20.69 13.85 -5.58
N THR A 247 -21.64 12.99 -5.22
CA THR A 247 -21.67 12.33 -3.89
C THR A 247 -20.48 11.41 -3.69
N ASP A 248 -20.19 10.56 -4.69
CA ASP A 248 -19.10 9.59 -4.61
C ASP A 248 -17.74 10.31 -4.69
N PHE A 249 -17.65 11.37 -5.51
CA PHE A 249 -16.48 12.24 -5.54
C PHE A 249 -16.24 12.94 -4.21
N ALA A 250 -17.29 13.51 -3.58
CA ALA A 250 -17.18 14.17 -2.29
C ALA A 250 -16.74 13.20 -1.17
N MET A 251 -17.28 11.98 -1.15
CA MET A 251 -16.86 10.92 -0.23
C MET A 251 -15.38 10.56 -0.41
N MET A 252 -14.95 10.40 -1.65
CA MET A 252 -13.57 10.07 -1.98
C MET A 252 -12.63 11.21 -1.61
N ALA A 253 -12.99 12.46 -1.91
CA ALA A 253 -12.22 13.66 -1.57
C ALA A 253 -12.13 13.87 -0.05
N ALA A 254 -13.24 13.69 0.68
CA ALA A 254 -13.25 13.79 2.14
C ALA A 254 -12.35 12.73 2.80
N THR A 255 -12.44 11.47 2.35
CA THR A 255 -11.56 10.39 2.84
C THR A 255 -10.10 10.65 2.51
N PHE A 256 -9.81 11.16 1.31
CA PHE A 256 -8.46 11.55 0.90
C PHE A 256 -7.91 12.68 1.79
N ALA A 257 -8.68 13.75 1.97
CA ALA A 257 -8.30 14.88 2.79
C ALA A 257 -8.08 14.48 4.26
N ALA A 258 -9.00 13.70 4.84
CA ALA A 258 -8.85 13.19 6.20
C ALA A 258 -7.59 12.33 6.36
N THR A 259 -7.27 11.48 5.36
CA THR A 259 -6.05 10.65 5.37
C THR A 259 -4.79 11.48 5.34
N VAL A 260 -4.73 12.52 4.49
CA VAL A 260 -3.52 13.31 4.27
C VAL A 260 -3.31 14.35 5.38
N PHE A 261 -4.37 15.10 5.75
CA PHE A 261 -4.23 16.26 6.62
C PHE A 261 -4.41 15.96 8.11
N VAL A 262 -5.12 14.87 8.46
CA VAL A 262 -5.35 14.52 9.86
C VAL A 262 -4.52 13.32 10.25
N SER A 263 -4.91 12.12 9.81
CA SER A 263 -4.15 10.89 9.96
C SER A 263 -4.77 9.76 9.15
N LEU A 264 -3.99 8.71 8.88
CA LEU A 264 -4.46 7.49 8.22
C LEU A 264 -5.64 6.87 8.99
N VAL A 265 -5.57 6.83 10.32
CA VAL A 265 -6.61 6.27 11.21
C VAL A 265 -7.92 7.03 11.06
N VAL A 266 -7.87 8.37 11.09
CA VAL A 266 -9.05 9.23 10.90
C VAL A 266 -9.61 9.08 9.49
N GLY A 267 -8.74 9.00 8.47
CA GLY A 267 -9.16 8.77 7.08
C GLY A 267 -9.94 7.47 6.90
N ILE A 268 -9.47 6.37 7.51
CA ILE A 268 -10.16 5.07 7.48
C ILE A 268 -11.50 5.15 8.21
N SER A 269 -11.50 5.71 9.42
CA SER A 269 -12.72 5.82 10.25
C SER A 269 -13.78 6.68 9.57
N CYS A 270 -13.39 7.83 9.01
CA CYS A 270 -14.27 8.70 8.23
C CYS A 270 -14.80 8.00 6.97
N GLY A 271 -13.91 7.35 6.22
CA GLY A 271 -14.28 6.62 5.01
C GLY A 271 -15.29 5.52 5.30
N LEU A 272 -15.07 4.74 6.36
CA LEU A 272 -15.98 3.69 6.78
C LEU A 272 -17.32 4.25 7.26
N ALA A 273 -17.31 5.31 8.07
CA ALA A 273 -18.52 5.97 8.57
C ALA A 273 -19.36 6.55 7.42
N ILE A 274 -18.72 7.24 6.48
CA ILE A 274 -19.39 7.82 5.31
C ILE A 274 -19.95 6.72 4.41
N ALA A 275 -19.20 5.65 4.15
CA ALA A 275 -19.64 4.52 3.34
C ALA A 275 -20.85 3.81 3.97
N THR A 276 -20.81 3.62 5.29
CA THR A 276 -21.92 3.03 6.07
C THR A 276 -23.17 3.91 6.00
N LEU A 277 -23.00 5.22 6.22
CA LEU A 277 -24.11 6.18 6.13
C LEU A 277 -24.71 6.21 4.73
N ALA A 278 -23.89 6.27 3.68
CA ALA A 278 -24.32 6.24 2.30
C ALA A 278 -25.08 4.95 1.96
N TYR A 279 -24.60 3.82 2.48
CA TYR A 279 -25.31 2.53 2.34
C TYR A 279 -26.69 2.58 2.99
N PHE A 280 -26.81 3.07 4.22
CA PHE A 280 -28.10 3.21 4.89
C PHE A 280 -29.03 4.18 4.14
N MET A 281 -28.54 5.33 3.71
CA MET A 281 -29.34 6.29 2.94
C MET A 281 -29.85 5.69 1.63
N ARG A 282 -29.04 4.94 0.91
CA ARG A 282 -29.45 4.22 -0.30
C ARG A 282 -30.45 3.09 0.01
N ALA A 283 -30.24 2.34 1.09
CA ALA A 283 -31.12 1.26 1.51
C ALA A 283 -32.51 1.78 1.98
N TYR A 284 -32.57 2.91 2.65
CA TYR A 284 -33.84 3.54 3.06
C TYR A 284 -34.51 4.37 1.95
N GLY A 285 -33.73 4.87 0.97
CA GLY A 285 -34.24 5.67 -0.15
C GLY A 285 -34.87 4.86 -1.28
N THR A 286 -34.58 3.58 -1.39
CA THR A 286 -35.21 2.68 -2.38
C THR A 286 -36.53 2.20 -1.84
N LYS A 287 -37.61 2.91 -2.20
CA LYS A 287 -38.96 2.32 -2.22
C LYS A 287 -38.89 1.08 -3.13
N SER A 288 -39.24 -0.07 -2.55
CA SER A 288 -39.33 -1.36 -3.22
C SER A 288 -40.00 -1.21 -4.58
N SER A 289 -39.26 -1.11 -5.64
CA SER A 289 -39.68 -1.31 -7.00
C SER A 289 -39.07 -2.65 -7.44
N THR A 290 -39.90 -3.67 -7.43
CA THR A 290 -39.64 -4.96 -8.06
C THR A 290 -39.62 -4.77 -9.58
N GLN A 291 -38.65 -4.05 -10.11
CA GLN A 291 -38.40 -3.99 -11.55
C GLN A 291 -37.04 -4.62 -11.85
N GLY A 292 -37.05 -5.54 -12.78
CA GLY A 292 -36.00 -6.47 -13.11
C GLY A 292 -34.65 -5.83 -13.42
N LEU A 293 -33.64 -6.68 -13.36
CA LEU A 293 -32.24 -6.40 -13.76
C LEU A 293 -32.21 -5.66 -15.10
N SER A 294 -31.99 -4.36 -15.08
CA SER A 294 -31.60 -3.61 -16.26
C SER A 294 -30.11 -3.39 -16.24
N PHE A 295 -29.42 -4.07 -17.13
CA PHE A 295 -28.01 -3.75 -17.41
C PHE A 295 -27.98 -2.46 -18.23
N SER A 296 -27.72 -1.32 -17.61
CA SER A 296 -27.45 -0.11 -18.37
C SER A 296 -25.99 -0.08 -18.80
N ASN A 297 -25.81 -0.09 -20.11
CA ASN A 297 -24.50 -0.07 -20.79
C ASN A 297 -23.87 1.35 -20.83
N GLU A 298 -24.32 2.27 -19.98
CA GLU A 298 -23.89 3.67 -20.03
C GLU A 298 -22.47 3.93 -19.51
N LEU A 299 -21.84 2.96 -18.85
CA LEU A 299 -20.49 3.09 -18.29
C LEU A 299 -19.37 2.52 -19.17
N SER A 300 -19.65 2.26 -20.44
CA SER A 300 -18.67 1.68 -21.39
C SER A 300 -17.50 2.59 -21.75
N ARG A 301 -17.41 3.81 -21.22
CA ARG A 301 -16.26 4.73 -21.43
C ARG A 301 -15.13 4.60 -20.43
N CYS A 302 -15.35 3.92 -19.31
CA CYS A 302 -14.30 3.63 -18.31
C CYS A 302 -13.93 2.15 -18.40
N THR A 303 -12.98 1.82 -19.23
CA THR A 303 -12.54 0.45 -19.58
C THR A 303 -12.00 -0.40 -18.42
N LYS A 304 -12.01 0.08 -17.19
CA LYS A 304 -11.48 -0.63 -16.01
C LYS A 304 -12.44 -0.81 -14.84
N VAL A 305 -13.66 -0.33 -14.92
CA VAL A 305 -14.64 -0.47 -13.84
C VAL A 305 -15.95 -0.96 -14.42
N SER A 306 -16.27 -2.24 -14.22
CA SER A 306 -17.60 -2.78 -14.46
C SER A 306 -18.44 -2.44 -13.23
N VAL A 307 -19.28 -1.41 -13.33
CA VAL A 307 -20.28 -1.11 -12.30
C VAL A 307 -21.57 -1.83 -12.69
N ALA A 308 -21.88 -2.92 -11.98
CA ALA A 308 -23.22 -3.49 -11.99
C ALA A 308 -24.06 -2.68 -10.99
N SER A 309 -24.94 -1.81 -11.48
CA SER A 309 -25.97 -1.20 -10.63
C SER A 309 -27.06 -2.24 -10.41
N LEU A 310 -27.12 -2.78 -9.21
CA LEU A 310 -28.23 -3.62 -8.77
C LEU A 310 -29.21 -2.72 -8.02
N ASP A 311 -30.37 -2.43 -8.64
CA ASP A 311 -31.48 -1.77 -7.97
C ASP A 311 -32.12 -2.73 -6.96
N GLY A 312 -31.72 -2.64 -5.71
CA GLY A 312 -32.25 -3.43 -4.59
C GLY A 312 -31.22 -3.58 -3.46
N ALA A 313 -31.70 -3.79 -2.26
CA ALA A 313 -30.84 -4.08 -1.11
C ALA A 313 -30.21 -5.47 -1.28
N LEU A 314 -28.98 -5.52 -1.78
CA LEU A 314 -28.19 -6.74 -1.82
C LEU A 314 -27.62 -7.00 -0.42
N PHE A 315 -28.28 -7.86 0.31
CA PHE A 315 -27.63 -8.53 1.44
C PHE A 315 -26.62 -9.54 0.89
N PHE A 316 -25.45 -9.64 1.47
CA PHE A 316 -24.39 -10.60 1.11
C PHE A 316 -24.90 -12.06 1.05
N HIS A 317 -26.09 -12.33 1.54
CA HIS A 317 -26.72 -13.65 1.58
C HIS A 317 -27.60 -13.97 0.35
N THR A 318 -27.94 -13.01 -0.48
CA THR A 318 -28.82 -13.20 -1.65
C THR A 318 -28.12 -13.25 -3.00
N ALA A 319 -26.80 -12.96 -3.01
CA ALA A 319 -25.96 -13.13 -4.20
C ALA A 319 -25.41 -14.58 -4.25
N ARG A 320 -26.30 -15.55 -4.54
CA ARG A 320 -25.91 -16.91 -4.94
C ARG A 320 -25.92 -17.03 -6.45
#